data_5ee888248c3fb67d9a4d0e8d53e4126a
#
_entry.id   5ee888248c3fb67d9a4d0e8d53e4126a
#
_cell.length_a   1.000
_cell.length_b   1.000
_cell.length_c   1.000
_cell.angle_alpha   90.00
_cell.angle_beta   90.00
_cell.angle_gamma   90.00
#
_symmetry.space_group_name_H-M   'P 1'
#
loop_
_entity.id
_entity.type
_entity.pdbx_description
1 polymer ?
#
loop_
_entity_poly.entity_id
_entity_poly.type
_entity_poly.pdbx_seq_one_letter_code
_entity_poly.pdbx_strand_id
1 'polypeptide(L)'
;MHRSVGSGRVGALSYGLSAILSAVLLLSTSAYAAGSSLAGRQLGDHSMGSQIRKHEEAIPRRGPNPLKNSSVRGMDVSGHQDKVDWRHWWGKGMRFAYVKATEGTGYTSPDFNHQYNGSYRVGMIRGAYHFALPDRSSGAVQARHFVHNGGGWSADGKTLPGALDIEYNPYGPTCYGKNRGQMAAWIRDFSDTYRKLTGRYPTIYTSTRWWNECVDGEFGSTNPLWIARYNDFIGELPHNWGFHTFWQYTSSPLDQNLFNGTYEQLRKLALDK
;
A
#
# COMPACT_ATOMS: atom_id res chain seq x y z
N MET A 1 -77.40 12.71 39.28
CA MET A 1 -78.28 11.98 40.29
C MET A 1 -77.41 11.01 41.05
N HIS A 2 -77.32 11.28 42.29
CA HIS A 2 -77.21 10.38 43.43
C HIS A 2 -76.02 9.43 43.54
N ARG A 3 -75.17 9.76 44.44
CA ARG A 3 -75.06 9.31 45.88
C ARG A 3 -74.40 7.94 45.96
N SER A 4 -73.46 7.60 46.81
CA SER A 4 -73.04 8.10 48.10
C SER A 4 -72.35 6.93 48.82
N VAL A 5 -71.33 7.20 49.58
CA VAL A 5 -71.09 6.69 50.96
C VAL A 5 -70.76 5.19 51.05
N GLY A 6 -69.73 4.75 51.71
CA GLY A 6 -69.09 5.15 52.94
C GLY A 6 -68.19 4.03 53.39
N SER A 7 -67.12 4.44 54.06
CA SER A 7 -66.92 4.15 55.47
C SER A 7 -66.53 2.73 55.86
N GLY A 8 -65.39 2.62 56.51
CA GLY A 8 -65.12 1.55 57.47
C GLY A 8 -63.66 1.32 57.79
N ARG A 9 -63.24 1.90 58.85
CA ARG A 9 -62.01 1.63 59.62
C ARG A 9 -61.99 0.17 60.10
N VAL A 10 -60.80 -0.40 60.27
CA VAL A 10 -60.21 -0.78 61.55
C VAL A 10 -58.80 -1.39 61.27
N GLY A 11 -57.88 -1.02 62.05
CA GLY A 11 -56.49 -1.32 62.08
C GLY A 11 -56.18 -2.65 62.79
N ALA A 12 -54.97 -3.08 62.52
CA ALA A 12 -54.27 -3.97 63.43
C ALA A 12 -52.73 -3.74 63.19
N LEU A 13 -52.09 -3.37 64.25
CA LEU A 13 -50.65 -3.39 64.39
C LEU A 13 -50.13 -4.84 64.33
N SER A 14 -49.07 -5.10 63.66
CA SER A 14 -48.19 -6.24 63.92
C SER A 14 -46.77 -5.89 63.65
N TYR A 15 -45.98 -6.16 64.65
CA TYR A 15 -44.60 -5.95 64.83
C TYR A 15 -43.73 -6.83 63.88
N GLY A 16 -42.69 -6.28 63.38
CA GLY A 16 -41.38 -6.88 63.50
C GLY A 16 -40.91 -7.82 62.42
N LEU A 17 -39.93 -7.50 61.70
CA LEU A 17 -38.55 -8.03 61.75
C LEU A 17 -37.75 -7.34 60.66
N SER A 18 -36.81 -6.56 61.05
CA SER A 18 -35.79 -6.00 60.16
C SER A 18 -34.85 -7.13 59.71
N ALA A 19 -34.96 -7.53 58.46
CA ALA A 19 -33.93 -8.31 57.81
C ALA A 19 -33.07 -7.35 57.00
N ILE A 20 -31.89 -7.07 57.50
CA ILE A 20 -30.83 -6.32 56.80
C ILE A 20 -30.31 -7.26 55.70
N LEU A 21 -30.75 -7.06 54.49
CA LEU A 21 -30.16 -7.70 53.33
C LEU A 21 -28.98 -6.84 52.87
N SER A 22 -27.77 -7.23 53.28
CA SER A 22 -26.53 -6.68 52.75
C SER A 22 -26.40 -7.05 51.26
N ALA A 23 -26.77 -6.14 50.38
CA ALA A 23 -26.49 -6.26 48.96
C ALA A 23 -25.00 -6.05 48.75
N VAL A 24 -24.26 -7.13 48.59
CA VAL A 24 -22.90 -7.12 48.08
C VAL A 24 -22.99 -6.71 46.60
N LEU A 25 -22.69 -5.44 46.33
CA LEU A 25 -22.54 -4.92 44.97
C LEU A 25 -21.21 -5.48 44.42
N LEU A 26 -21.27 -6.60 43.71
CA LEU A 26 -20.17 -7.07 42.89
C LEU A 26 -20.02 -6.09 41.73
N LEU A 27 -19.14 -5.10 41.91
CA LEU A 27 -18.61 -4.30 40.83
C LEU A 27 -17.76 -5.23 39.93
N SER A 28 -18.37 -5.78 38.89
CA SER A 28 -17.66 -6.37 37.78
C SER A 28 -16.94 -5.23 37.05
N THR A 29 -15.69 -4.95 37.43
CA THR A 29 -14.79 -4.19 36.60
C THR A 29 -14.51 -5.01 35.36
N SER A 30 -15.30 -4.75 34.30
CA SER A 30 -14.91 -5.13 32.96
C SER A 30 -13.63 -4.38 32.66
N ALA A 31 -12.51 -5.04 32.88
CA ALA A 31 -11.24 -4.62 32.29
C ALA A 31 -11.43 -4.67 30.76
N TYR A 32 -11.78 -3.53 30.18
CA TYR A 32 -11.51 -3.29 28.78
C TYR A 32 -10.01 -3.40 28.64
N ALA A 33 -9.54 -4.60 28.33
CA ALA A 33 -8.24 -4.77 27.73
C ALA A 33 -8.27 -3.93 26.46
N ALA A 34 -7.66 -2.76 26.52
CA ALA A 34 -7.25 -2.05 25.33
C ALA A 34 -6.25 -3.00 24.62
N GLY A 35 -6.79 -3.89 23.85
CA GLY A 35 -6.05 -4.62 22.84
C GLY A 35 -5.58 -3.57 21.87
N SER A 36 -4.39 -2.98 22.14
CA SER A 36 -3.62 -2.31 21.13
C SER A 36 -3.45 -3.32 20.01
N SER A 37 -4.25 -3.14 18.97
CA SER A 37 -4.18 -3.92 17.75
C SER A 37 -2.74 -3.80 17.24
N LEU A 38 -1.95 -4.86 17.41
CA LEU A 38 -0.66 -5.07 16.76
C LEU A 38 -0.84 -5.28 15.23
N ALA A 39 -2.06 -5.14 14.73
CA ALA A 39 -2.45 -5.28 13.33
C ALA A 39 -2.01 -4.09 12.47
N GLY A 40 -0.82 -3.63 12.57
CA GLY A 40 -0.31 -2.54 11.74
C GLY A 40 1.19 -2.39 11.79
N ARG A 41 1.87 -3.12 12.66
CA ARG A 41 3.32 -3.07 12.71
C ARG A 41 3.90 -4.04 11.68
N GLN A 42 4.42 -3.50 10.61
CA GLN A 42 5.16 -4.25 9.60
C GLN A 42 6.35 -4.94 10.29
N LEU A 43 6.35 -6.27 10.29
CA LEU A 43 7.46 -7.08 10.81
C LEU A 43 8.50 -7.21 9.70
N GLY A 44 9.60 -6.47 9.81
CA GLY A 44 10.70 -6.45 8.85
C GLY A 44 10.61 -5.31 7.82
N ASP A 45 11.59 -5.25 6.92
CA ASP A 45 11.61 -4.28 5.82
C ASP A 45 10.90 -4.89 4.60
N HIS A 46 9.66 -4.50 4.37
CA HIS A 46 8.87 -4.82 3.18
C HIS A 46 8.53 -3.54 2.39
N SER A 47 9.41 -2.56 2.42
CA SER A 47 9.39 -1.45 1.47
C SER A 47 9.66 -1.96 0.05
N MET A 48 9.22 -1.21 -0.93
CA MET A 48 9.44 -1.51 -2.35
C MET A 48 10.94 -1.75 -2.63
N GLY A 49 11.27 -2.87 -3.25
CA GLY A 49 12.64 -3.27 -3.56
C GLY A 49 13.45 -3.84 -2.40
N SER A 50 12.88 -3.93 -1.20
CA SER A 50 13.61 -4.47 -0.04
C SER A 50 14.06 -5.91 -0.24
N GLN A 51 13.26 -6.74 -0.90
CA GLN A 51 13.60 -8.12 -1.17
C GLN A 51 14.52 -8.23 -2.40
N ILE A 52 14.37 -7.38 -3.41
CA ILE A 52 15.30 -7.32 -4.55
C ILE A 52 16.72 -7.03 -4.05
N ARG A 53 16.89 -6.08 -3.13
CA ARG A 53 18.21 -5.78 -2.54
C ARG A 53 18.82 -6.97 -1.79
N LYS A 54 18.01 -7.84 -1.19
CA LYS A 54 18.49 -9.03 -0.49
C LYS A 54 18.93 -10.15 -1.44
N HIS A 55 18.25 -10.28 -2.57
CA HIS A 55 18.42 -11.40 -3.50
C HIS A 55 19.29 -11.06 -4.71
N GLU A 56 19.43 -9.80 -5.05
CA GLU A 56 20.22 -9.34 -6.18
C GLU A 56 21.39 -8.50 -5.68
N GLU A 57 22.59 -9.05 -5.74
CA GLU A 57 23.82 -8.31 -5.40
C GLU A 57 23.92 -7.05 -6.24
N ALA A 58 24.39 -5.98 -5.62
CA ALA A 58 24.71 -4.75 -6.34
C ALA A 58 25.76 -5.04 -7.42
N ILE A 59 25.34 -5.06 -8.68
CA ILE A 59 26.28 -5.13 -9.80
C ILE A 59 27.17 -3.90 -9.70
N PRO A 60 28.51 -4.04 -9.77
CA PRO A 60 29.41 -2.90 -9.66
C PRO A 60 28.98 -1.77 -10.61
N ARG A 61 28.88 -0.56 -10.09
CA ARG A 61 28.50 0.62 -10.87
C ARG A 61 29.47 0.81 -12.03
N ARG A 62 28.99 0.62 -13.26
CA ARG A 62 29.74 0.83 -14.50
C ARG A 62 28.79 1.45 -15.53
N GLY A 63 28.78 2.77 -15.62
CA GLY A 63 27.94 3.44 -16.61
C GLY A 63 27.87 4.95 -16.43
N PRO A 64 27.32 5.67 -17.41
CA PRO A 64 27.09 7.10 -17.28
C PRO A 64 26.04 7.36 -16.20
N ASN A 65 26.23 8.44 -15.43
CA ASN A 65 25.30 8.86 -14.41
C ASN A 65 23.87 8.97 -15.00
N PRO A 66 22.87 8.23 -14.48
CA PRO A 66 21.51 8.22 -15.00
C PRO A 66 20.83 9.60 -14.95
N LEU A 67 21.34 10.53 -14.13
CA LEU A 67 20.81 11.88 -13.96
C LEU A 67 21.16 12.84 -15.11
N LYS A 68 21.91 12.42 -16.14
CA LYS A 68 22.31 13.29 -17.26
C LYS A 68 21.26 13.48 -18.35
N ASN A 69 20.19 12.72 -18.35
CA ASN A 69 19.10 12.83 -19.32
C ASN A 69 17.88 13.52 -18.71
N SER A 70 17.00 14.06 -19.55
CA SER A 70 15.79 14.82 -19.22
C SER A 70 14.72 14.10 -18.37
N SER A 71 15.13 13.14 -17.56
CA SER A 71 14.25 12.32 -16.72
C SER A 71 13.74 13.09 -15.50
N VAL A 72 12.47 12.88 -15.13
CA VAL A 72 11.88 13.46 -13.93
C VAL A 72 12.26 12.61 -12.72
N ARG A 73 12.77 13.25 -11.67
CA ARG A 73 13.17 12.58 -10.43
C ARG A 73 11.98 12.40 -9.50
N GLY A 74 11.93 11.26 -8.85
CA GLY A 74 10.96 10.93 -7.82
C GLY A 74 11.51 10.02 -6.75
N MET A 75 10.65 9.60 -5.86
CA MET A 75 10.99 8.74 -4.74
C MET A 75 9.83 7.82 -4.40
N ASP A 76 10.10 6.75 -3.67
CA ASP A 76 9.06 5.98 -3.03
C ASP A 76 9.34 5.82 -1.54
N VAL A 77 8.27 5.69 -0.75
CA VAL A 77 8.33 5.65 0.71
C VAL A 77 7.30 4.68 1.28
N SER A 78 7.57 4.22 2.49
CA SER A 78 6.69 3.38 3.29
C SER A 78 6.67 3.84 4.74
N GLY A 79 6.07 3.05 5.63
CA GLY A 79 6.13 3.30 7.07
C GLY A 79 7.54 3.30 7.68
N HIS A 80 8.54 2.77 6.95
CA HIS A 80 9.95 2.81 7.39
C HIS A 80 10.53 4.23 7.43
N GLN A 81 10.02 5.13 6.58
CA GLN A 81 10.45 6.51 6.54
C GLN A 81 9.67 7.41 7.52
N ASP A 82 8.64 6.89 8.19
CA ASP A 82 7.80 7.60 9.16
C ASP A 82 7.46 9.03 8.66
N LYS A 83 8.09 10.06 9.21
CA LYS A 83 7.91 11.46 8.82
C LYS A 83 8.89 11.87 7.74
N VAL A 84 8.37 12.09 6.54
CA VAL A 84 9.15 12.54 5.39
C VAL A 84 9.17 14.07 5.32
N ASP A 85 10.35 14.66 5.25
CA ASP A 85 10.49 16.10 4.94
C ASP A 85 10.29 16.33 3.43
N TRP A 86 9.03 16.47 3.03
CA TRP A 86 8.64 16.67 1.65
C TRP A 86 9.18 17.96 1.03
N ARG A 87 9.36 19.03 1.84
CA ARG A 87 9.92 20.31 1.35
C ARG A 87 11.39 20.16 1.01
N HIS A 88 12.13 19.43 1.84
CA HIS A 88 13.53 19.08 1.55
C HIS A 88 13.65 18.34 0.21
N TRP A 89 12.86 17.29 0.02
CA TRP A 89 12.94 16.47 -1.20
C TRP A 89 12.44 17.21 -2.44
N TRP A 90 11.43 18.04 -2.31
CA TRP A 90 11.02 18.96 -3.38
C TRP A 90 12.16 19.91 -3.76
N GLY A 91 12.83 20.51 -2.78
CA GLY A 91 14.02 21.35 -2.97
C GLY A 91 15.18 20.63 -3.62
N LYS A 92 15.31 19.31 -3.40
CA LYS A 92 16.27 18.43 -4.08
C LYS A 92 15.87 18.05 -5.51
N GLY A 93 14.75 18.53 -6.01
CA GLY A 93 14.29 18.31 -7.37
C GLY A 93 13.38 17.08 -7.56
N MET A 94 12.92 16.44 -6.49
CA MET A 94 11.92 15.38 -6.60
C MET A 94 10.57 15.97 -7.02
N ARG A 95 9.90 15.36 -7.98
CA ARG A 95 8.65 15.85 -8.58
C ARG A 95 7.51 14.86 -8.50
N PHE A 96 7.78 13.61 -8.21
CA PHE A 96 6.76 12.61 -7.94
C PHE A 96 7.12 11.73 -6.76
N ALA A 97 6.11 11.09 -6.17
CA ALA A 97 6.29 10.14 -5.09
C ALA A 97 5.30 8.97 -5.22
N TYR A 98 5.74 7.78 -4.87
CA TYR A 98 4.85 6.66 -4.57
C TYR A 98 4.90 6.34 -3.09
N VAL A 99 3.73 6.03 -2.51
CA VAL A 99 3.57 5.79 -1.07
C VAL A 99 2.95 4.42 -0.84
N LYS A 100 3.53 3.61 0.06
CA LYS A 100 2.96 2.31 0.42
C LYS A 100 1.59 2.50 1.04
N ALA A 101 0.58 1.88 0.45
CA ALA A 101 -0.77 1.86 1.00
C ALA A 101 -1.07 0.55 1.72
N THR A 102 -0.76 -0.59 1.08
CA THR A 102 -1.17 -1.91 1.56
C THR A 102 -0.14 -2.99 1.25
N GLU A 103 -0.24 -4.12 1.97
CA GLU A 103 0.50 -5.36 1.70
C GLU A 103 -0.44 -6.55 1.91
N GLY A 104 -0.56 -7.41 0.90
CA GLY A 104 -1.55 -8.48 0.90
C GLY A 104 -2.95 -7.93 1.23
N THR A 105 -3.66 -8.60 2.13
CA THR A 105 -4.94 -8.09 2.68
C THR A 105 -4.89 -7.84 4.19
N GLY A 106 -3.74 -8.11 4.80
CA GLY A 106 -3.56 -8.04 6.24
C GLY A 106 -2.90 -6.75 6.75
N TYR A 107 -2.36 -5.93 5.86
CA TYR A 107 -1.67 -4.70 6.24
C TYR A 107 -2.17 -3.49 5.44
N THR A 108 -2.47 -2.42 6.17
CA THR A 108 -2.69 -1.07 5.64
C THR A 108 -1.73 -0.13 6.36
N SER A 109 -0.99 0.67 5.59
CA SER A 109 0.02 1.56 6.16
C SER A 109 -0.62 2.65 7.04
N PRO A 110 -0.25 2.76 8.31
CA PRO A 110 -0.73 3.82 9.18
C PRO A 110 -0.23 5.20 8.75
N ASP A 111 0.90 5.27 8.05
CA ASP A 111 1.54 6.51 7.60
C ASP A 111 1.06 6.97 6.22
N PHE A 112 0.26 6.13 5.53
CA PHE A 112 -0.18 6.41 4.16
C PHE A 112 -0.78 7.80 4.00
N ASN A 113 -1.79 8.14 4.78
CA ASN A 113 -2.49 9.41 4.65
C ASN A 113 -1.57 10.61 4.90
N HIS A 114 -0.67 10.50 5.88
CA HIS A 114 0.28 11.56 6.21
C HIS A 114 1.29 11.76 5.07
N GLN A 115 1.88 10.69 4.57
CA GLN A 115 2.87 10.71 3.50
C GLN A 115 2.25 11.12 2.16
N TYR A 116 1.11 10.54 1.79
CA TYR A 116 0.42 10.79 0.53
C TYR A 116 -0.06 12.25 0.41
N ASN A 117 -0.67 12.77 1.48
CA ASN A 117 -1.09 14.16 1.51
C ASN A 117 0.09 15.13 1.67
N GLY A 118 1.16 14.71 2.35
CA GLY A 118 2.39 15.48 2.50
C GLY A 118 3.06 15.76 1.17
N SER A 119 3.22 14.73 0.32
CA SER A 119 3.78 14.87 -1.02
C SER A 119 2.92 15.78 -1.91
N TYR A 120 1.59 15.66 -1.82
CA TYR A 120 0.66 16.51 -2.55
C TYR A 120 0.81 17.99 -2.18
N ARG A 121 0.89 18.30 -0.88
CA ARG A 121 0.98 19.68 -0.38
C ARG A 121 2.19 20.46 -0.88
N VAL A 122 3.28 19.78 -1.20
CA VAL A 122 4.47 20.41 -1.80
C VAL A 122 4.43 20.47 -3.33
N GLY A 123 3.37 19.93 -3.96
CA GLY A 123 3.16 19.97 -5.40
C GLY A 123 3.61 18.75 -6.19
N MET A 124 4.05 17.67 -5.54
CA MET A 124 4.42 16.42 -6.20
C MET A 124 3.19 15.76 -6.85
N ILE A 125 3.42 15.12 -7.99
CA ILE A 125 2.50 14.12 -8.54
C ILE A 125 2.71 12.85 -7.73
N ARG A 126 1.65 12.22 -7.20
CA ARG A 126 1.80 11.09 -6.31
C ARG A 126 0.96 9.89 -6.74
N GLY A 127 1.42 8.71 -6.37
CA GLY A 127 0.71 7.44 -6.49
C GLY A 127 0.79 6.63 -5.21
N ALA A 128 0.01 5.59 -5.14
CA ALA A 128 0.07 4.60 -4.09
C ALA A 128 0.66 3.30 -4.61
N TYR A 129 1.28 2.48 -3.75
CA TYR A 129 1.68 1.13 -4.12
C TYR A 129 1.17 0.07 -3.14
N HIS A 130 1.04 -1.13 -3.68
CA HIS A 130 0.61 -2.34 -2.99
C HIS A 130 1.72 -3.38 -3.07
N PHE A 131 2.22 -3.83 -1.93
CA PHE A 131 3.13 -4.97 -1.86
C PHE A 131 2.34 -6.27 -1.98
N ALA A 132 2.61 -7.04 -3.02
CA ALA A 132 1.84 -8.23 -3.36
C ALA A 132 2.26 -9.45 -2.52
N LEU A 133 1.27 -10.22 -2.09
CA LEU A 133 1.45 -11.54 -1.45
C LEU A 133 0.60 -12.58 -2.19
N PRO A 134 1.06 -13.07 -3.36
CA PRO A 134 0.29 -14.00 -4.20
C PRO A 134 -0.11 -15.31 -3.54
N ASP A 135 0.60 -15.75 -2.52
CA ASP A 135 0.31 -16.96 -1.75
C ASP A 135 -0.79 -16.77 -0.68
N ARG A 136 -1.21 -15.51 -0.41
CA ARG A 136 -2.17 -15.20 0.66
C ARG A 136 -3.60 -15.07 0.17
N SER A 137 -3.82 -14.53 -1.02
CA SER A 137 -5.14 -14.38 -1.63
C SER A 137 -5.03 -14.12 -3.14
N SER A 138 -6.18 -14.16 -3.86
CA SER A 138 -6.20 -13.88 -5.29
C SER A 138 -5.81 -12.43 -5.62
N GLY A 139 -5.38 -12.20 -6.85
CA GLY A 139 -5.05 -10.88 -7.35
C GLY A 139 -6.23 -9.91 -7.23
N ALA A 140 -7.44 -10.37 -7.59
CA ALA A 140 -8.66 -9.58 -7.51
C ALA A 140 -9.00 -9.15 -6.07
N VAL A 141 -8.76 -10.01 -5.08
CA VAL A 141 -9.00 -9.68 -3.67
C VAL A 141 -8.01 -8.60 -3.21
N GLN A 142 -6.73 -8.73 -3.56
CA GLN A 142 -5.71 -7.73 -3.21
C GLN A 142 -5.92 -6.42 -3.96
N ALA A 143 -6.31 -6.43 -5.23
CA ALA A 143 -6.62 -5.22 -5.98
C ALA A 143 -7.79 -4.43 -5.37
N ARG A 144 -8.86 -5.11 -4.95
CA ARG A 144 -9.98 -4.46 -4.24
C ARG A 144 -9.54 -3.87 -2.90
N HIS A 145 -8.76 -4.62 -2.13
CA HIS A 145 -8.21 -4.14 -0.86
C HIS A 145 -7.33 -2.90 -1.08
N PHE A 146 -6.47 -2.91 -2.06
CA PHE A 146 -5.61 -1.79 -2.42
C PHE A 146 -6.40 -0.54 -2.81
N VAL A 147 -7.35 -0.66 -3.74
CA VAL A 147 -8.17 0.47 -4.20
C VAL A 147 -8.98 1.07 -3.05
N HIS A 148 -9.53 0.23 -2.16
CA HIS A 148 -10.30 0.69 -1.01
C HIS A 148 -9.45 1.41 0.04
N ASN A 149 -8.16 1.12 0.11
CA ASN A 149 -7.22 1.67 1.10
C ASN A 149 -6.19 2.65 0.50
N GLY A 150 -6.57 3.42 -0.51
CA GLY A 150 -5.77 4.52 -1.03
C GLY A 150 -5.15 4.29 -2.42
N GLY A 151 -5.29 3.08 -2.99
CA GLY A 151 -4.79 2.75 -4.33
C GLY A 151 -5.63 3.28 -5.49
N GLY A 152 -6.70 4.06 -5.22
CA GLY A 152 -7.55 4.62 -6.26
C GLY A 152 -6.82 5.60 -7.18
N TRP A 153 -7.44 5.86 -8.34
CA TRP A 153 -6.93 6.83 -9.31
C TRP A 153 -8.00 7.86 -9.67
N SER A 154 -7.55 9.08 -9.95
CA SER A 154 -8.39 10.17 -10.49
C SER A 154 -7.64 10.94 -11.57
N ALA A 155 -8.37 11.36 -12.63
CA ALA A 155 -7.84 12.12 -13.75
C ALA A 155 -7.64 13.60 -13.38
N ASP A 156 -6.82 13.88 -12.36
CA ASP A 156 -6.57 15.22 -11.81
C ASP A 156 -5.20 15.80 -12.20
N GLY A 157 -4.39 15.04 -12.95
CA GLY A 157 -3.02 15.40 -13.30
C GLY A 157 -2.04 15.40 -12.13
N LYS A 158 -2.47 14.87 -10.98
CA LYS A 158 -1.73 14.78 -9.73
C LYS A 158 -1.72 13.39 -9.12
N THR A 159 -2.56 12.47 -9.63
CA THR A 159 -2.68 11.10 -9.16
C THR A 159 -2.16 10.13 -10.23
N LEU A 160 -1.05 9.47 -9.97
CA LEU A 160 -0.52 8.39 -10.82
C LEU A 160 -1.37 7.13 -10.67
N PRO A 161 -1.45 6.28 -11.71
CA PRO A 161 -1.98 4.93 -11.54
C PRO A 161 -1.28 4.23 -10.38
N GLY A 162 -2.03 3.47 -9.58
CA GLY A 162 -1.44 2.70 -8.50
C GLY A 162 -0.41 1.70 -9.01
N ALA A 163 0.55 1.34 -8.18
CA ALA A 163 1.58 0.37 -8.52
C ALA A 163 1.37 -0.96 -7.79
N LEU A 164 1.49 -2.04 -8.56
CA LEU A 164 1.63 -3.40 -8.05
C LEU A 164 3.13 -3.67 -7.86
N ASP A 165 3.56 -3.76 -6.62
CA ASP A 165 4.91 -4.17 -6.24
C ASP A 165 4.91 -5.69 -6.11
N ILE A 166 5.52 -6.35 -7.11
CA ILE A 166 5.63 -7.81 -7.20
C ILE A 166 7.09 -8.23 -7.35
N GLU A 167 7.65 -8.76 -6.26
CA GLU A 167 9.04 -9.11 -6.11
C GLU A 167 9.23 -10.38 -5.27
N TYR A 168 10.45 -10.70 -4.86
CA TYR A 168 10.76 -11.87 -4.04
C TYR A 168 9.88 -11.96 -2.79
N ASN A 169 9.42 -13.18 -2.46
CA ASN A 169 8.59 -13.42 -1.30
C ASN A 169 9.39 -13.26 0.00
N PRO A 170 9.05 -12.31 0.88
CA PRO A 170 9.75 -12.14 2.15
C PRO A 170 9.46 -13.25 3.17
N TYR A 171 8.45 -14.08 2.93
CA TYR A 171 7.92 -15.06 3.88
C TYR A 171 8.10 -16.52 3.45
N GLY A 172 8.62 -16.77 2.25
CA GLY A 172 8.69 -18.15 1.75
C GLY A 172 9.37 -18.27 0.38
N PRO A 173 8.95 -19.26 -0.44
CA PRO A 173 9.56 -19.50 -1.75
C PRO A 173 9.52 -18.28 -2.66
N THR A 174 10.58 -18.05 -3.42
CA THR A 174 10.81 -16.90 -4.32
C THR A 174 9.58 -16.50 -5.12
N CYS A 175 8.93 -17.47 -5.76
CA CYS A 175 7.75 -17.25 -6.60
C CYS A 175 6.43 -17.59 -5.87
N TYR A 176 6.36 -17.45 -4.54
CA TYR A 176 5.14 -17.66 -3.74
C TYR A 176 4.49 -19.05 -3.91
N GLY A 177 5.30 -20.08 -4.19
CA GLY A 177 4.80 -21.43 -4.46
C GLY A 177 4.02 -21.58 -5.76
N LYS A 178 4.10 -20.61 -6.67
CA LYS A 178 3.43 -20.63 -7.97
C LYS A 178 4.42 -20.97 -9.09
N ASN A 179 3.95 -21.69 -10.10
CA ASN A 179 4.67 -21.77 -11.35
C ASN A 179 4.47 -20.47 -12.17
N ARG A 180 5.26 -20.30 -13.22
CA ARG A 180 5.29 -19.07 -14.03
C ARG A 180 3.93 -18.68 -14.63
N GLY A 181 3.17 -19.66 -15.14
CA GLY A 181 1.83 -19.43 -15.68
C GLY A 181 0.81 -19.05 -14.57
N GLN A 182 0.90 -19.68 -13.41
CA GLN A 182 0.04 -19.34 -12.26
C GLN A 182 0.33 -17.94 -11.73
N MET A 183 1.60 -17.54 -11.72
CA MET A 183 1.99 -16.19 -11.32
C MET A 183 1.46 -15.16 -12.33
N ALA A 184 1.62 -15.40 -13.63
CA ALA A 184 1.07 -14.55 -14.68
C ALA A 184 -0.45 -14.40 -14.56
N ALA A 185 -1.17 -15.50 -14.30
CA ALA A 185 -2.61 -15.48 -14.09
C ALA A 185 -3.00 -14.63 -12.84
N TRP A 186 -2.24 -14.74 -11.76
CA TRP A 186 -2.45 -13.93 -10.55
C TRP A 186 -2.24 -12.44 -10.81
N ILE A 187 -1.15 -12.07 -11.50
CA ILE A 187 -0.85 -10.67 -11.84
C ILE A 187 -1.93 -10.11 -12.77
N ARG A 188 -2.42 -10.90 -13.72
CA ARG A 188 -3.51 -10.50 -14.61
C ARG A 188 -4.82 -10.29 -13.84
N ASP A 189 -5.17 -11.18 -12.91
CA ASP A 189 -6.35 -11.05 -12.05
C ASP A 189 -6.31 -9.75 -11.20
N PHE A 190 -5.14 -9.40 -10.66
CA PHE A 190 -4.93 -8.12 -9.99
C PHE A 190 -5.10 -6.94 -10.96
N SER A 191 -4.39 -6.98 -12.08
CA SER A 191 -4.29 -5.90 -13.06
C SER A 191 -5.64 -5.56 -13.69
N ASP A 192 -6.38 -6.57 -14.13
CA ASP A 192 -7.69 -6.41 -14.74
C ASP A 192 -8.74 -5.93 -13.72
N THR A 193 -8.67 -6.44 -12.49
CA THR A 193 -9.55 -5.97 -11.40
C THR A 193 -9.26 -4.52 -11.06
N TYR A 194 -7.98 -4.14 -10.92
CA TYR A 194 -7.59 -2.75 -10.69
C TYR A 194 -8.10 -1.83 -11.81
N ARG A 195 -7.89 -2.24 -13.08
CA ARG A 195 -8.40 -1.49 -14.24
C ARG A 195 -9.91 -1.35 -14.22
N LYS A 196 -10.64 -2.41 -13.89
CA LYS A 196 -12.12 -2.38 -13.78
C LYS A 196 -12.60 -1.38 -12.74
N LEU A 197 -11.87 -1.23 -11.63
CA LEU A 197 -12.24 -0.34 -10.52
C LEU A 197 -11.83 1.12 -10.76
N THR A 198 -10.72 1.35 -11.48
CA THR A 198 -10.12 2.69 -11.61
C THR A 198 -10.16 3.25 -13.02
N GLY A 199 -10.37 2.43 -14.03
CA GLY A 199 -10.24 2.77 -15.45
C GLY A 199 -8.78 2.73 -15.96
N ARG A 200 -7.80 2.40 -15.11
CA ARG A 200 -6.37 2.38 -15.43
C ARG A 200 -5.75 1.02 -15.14
N TYR A 201 -4.82 0.59 -15.99
CA TYR A 201 -3.93 -0.49 -15.60
C TYR A 201 -2.94 0.00 -14.53
N PRO A 202 -2.62 -0.82 -13.53
CA PRO A 202 -1.59 -0.46 -12.56
C PRO A 202 -0.21 -0.49 -13.20
N THR A 203 0.70 0.34 -12.70
CA THR A 203 2.13 0.18 -12.94
C THR A 203 2.60 -1.12 -12.29
N ILE A 204 3.42 -1.92 -12.96
CA ILE A 204 4.04 -3.12 -12.38
C ILE A 204 5.48 -2.79 -12.00
N TYR A 205 5.79 -2.90 -10.70
CA TYR A 205 7.14 -2.81 -10.17
C TYR A 205 7.71 -4.21 -9.95
N THR A 206 8.91 -4.44 -10.45
CA THR A 206 9.62 -5.72 -10.36
C THR A 206 11.10 -5.57 -10.72
N SER A 207 11.89 -6.65 -10.60
CA SER A 207 13.22 -6.77 -11.19
C SER A 207 13.21 -7.69 -12.41
N THR A 208 14.18 -7.50 -13.31
CA THR A 208 14.33 -8.36 -14.51
C THR A 208 14.54 -9.82 -14.12
N ARG A 209 15.39 -10.07 -13.10
CA ARG A 209 15.71 -11.43 -12.67
C ARG A 209 14.49 -12.14 -12.10
N TRP A 210 13.81 -11.52 -11.12
CA TRP A 210 12.64 -12.12 -10.52
C TRP A 210 11.53 -12.37 -11.55
N TRP A 211 11.28 -11.38 -12.42
CA TRP A 211 10.25 -11.52 -13.44
C TRP A 211 10.53 -12.68 -14.38
N ASN A 212 11.74 -12.75 -14.92
CA ASN A 212 12.11 -13.81 -15.86
C ASN A 212 12.11 -15.21 -15.23
N GLU A 213 12.34 -15.29 -13.91
CA GLU A 213 12.25 -16.53 -13.13
C GLU A 213 10.80 -16.95 -12.85
N CYS A 214 9.94 -16.01 -12.45
CA CYS A 214 8.65 -16.31 -11.84
C CYS A 214 7.43 -16.09 -12.74
N VAL A 215 7.55 -15.37 -13.86
CA VAL A 215 6.40 -14.96 -14.68
C VAL A 215 6.53 -15.48 -16.11
N ASP A 216 5.40 -15.87 -16.69
CA ASP A 216 5.27 -16.21 -18.12
C ASP A 216 3.98 -15.57 -18.65
N GLY A 217 4.07 -14.33 -19.14
CA GLY A 217 2.89 -13.58 -19.60
C GLY A 217 3.24 -12.24 -20.24
N GLU A 218 2.31 -11.78 -21.06
CA GLU A 218 2.39 -10.52 -21.80
C GLU A 218 1.73 -9.40 -21.00
N PHE A 219 2.51 -8.41 -20.57
CA PHE A 219 2.03 -7.25 -19.84
C PHE A 219 2.50 -5.92 -20.45
N GLY A 220 3.52 -5.95 -21.31
CA GLY A 220 4.15 -4.75 -21.87
C GLY A 220 3.23 -3.88 -22.73
N SER A 221 2.14 -4.44 -23.27
CA SER A 221 1.15 -3.70 -24.04
C SER A 221 0.07 -3.02 -23.17
N THR A 222 -0.02 -3.35 -21.89
CA THR A 222 -1.09 -2.88 -21.00
C THR A 222 -0.57 -2.14 -19.78
N ASN A 223 0.47 -2.64 -19.15
CA ASN A 223 0.95 -2.16 -17.86
C ASN A 223 2.24 -1.34 -18.03
N PRO A 224 2.33 -0.13 -17.48
CA PRO A 224 3.62 0.57 -17.36
C PRO A 224 4.60 -0.25 -16.52
N LEU A 225 5.86 -0.34 -16.95
CA LEU A 225 6.93 -1.02 -16.21
C LEU A 225 7.62 -0.03 -15.27
N TRP A 226 7.78 -0.42 -14.02
CA TRP A 226 8.69 0.22 -13.07
C TRP A 226 9.77 -0.79 -12.68
N ILE A 227 10.94 -0.61 -13.24
CA ILE A 227 12.05 -1.56 -13.06
C ILE A 227 12.92 -1.18 -11.88
N ALA A 228 13.20 -2.14 -11.01
CA ALA A 228 14.21 -2.03 -9.98
C ALA A 228 15.57 -2.48 -10.53
N ARG A 229 16.54 -1.59 -10.51
CA ARG A 229 17.93 -1.90 -10.79
C ARG A 229 18.82 -0.88 -10.12
N TYR A 230 19.49 -1.27 -9.07
CA TYR A 230 20.37 -0.42 -8.28
C TYR A 230 21.74 -0.27 -8.96
N ASN A 231 21.78 0.51 -10.04
CA ASN A 231 22.94 0.69 -10.88
C ASN A 231 22.91 2.07 -11.57
N ASP A 232 23.97 2.38 -12.35
CA ASP A 232 24.06 3.59 -13.15
C ASP A 232 23.49 3.42 -14.57
N PHE A 233 23.01 2.23 -14.93
CA PHE A 233 22.35 1.93 -16.20
C PHE A 233 21.22 0.93 -16.02
N ILE A 234 20.21 1.04 -16.88
CA ILE A 234 18.96 0.26 -16.80
C ILE A 234 19.17 -1.23 -17.08
N GLY A 235 20.08 -1.60 -17.96
CA GLY A 235 20.33 -2.98 -18.39
C GLY A 235 19.18 -3.58 -19.19
N GLU A 236 19.13 -4.91 -19.19
CA GLU A 236 18.03 -5.64 -19.84
C GLU A 236 16.73 -5.48 -19.07
N LEU A 237 15.66 -5.28 -19.83
CA LEU A 237 14.30 -5.26 -19.27
C LEU A 237 13.76 -6.68 -19.11
N PRO A 238 12.75 -6.89 -18.26
CA PRO A 238 12.01 -8.15 -18.22
C PRO A 238 11.45 -8.49 -19.60
N HIS A 239 11.36 -9.79 -19.92
CA HIS A 239 10.79 -10.20 -21.19
C HIS A 239 9.40 -9.58 -21.40
N ASN A 240 9.07 -9.31 -22.68
CA ASN A 240 7.79 -8.73 -23.09
C ASN A 240 7.57 -7.25 -22.74
N TRP A 241 8.63 -6.53 -22.31
CA TRP A 241 8.62 -5.06 -22.27
C TRP A 241 9.67 -4.46 -23.21
N GLY A 242 9.23 -3.57 -24.09
CA GLY A 242 10.11 -2.82 -24.99
C GLY A 242 10.71 -1.56 -24.38
N PHE A 243 10.13 -1.06 -23.28
CA PHE A 243 10.61 0.13 -22.56
C PHE A 243 10.14 0.11 -21.10
N HIS A 244 10.81 0.92 -20.26
CA HIS A 244 10.39 1.17 -18.89
C HIS A 244 9.72 2.54 -18.77
N THR A 245 8.81 2.66 -17.82
CA THR A 245 8.15 3.93 -17.46
C THR A 245 8.85 4.58 -16.28
N PHE A 246 9.20 3.79 -15.27
CA PHE A 246 9.96 4.22 -14.10
C PHE A 246 11.17 3.30 -13.86
N TRP A 247 12.18 3.85 -13.24
CA TRP A 247 13.37 3.13 -12.83
C TRP A 247 13.76 3.51 -11.40
N GLN A 248 13.74 2.54 -10.47
CA GLN A 248 14.31 2.69 -9.13
C GLN A 248 15.80 2.35 -9.22
N TYR A 249 16.65 3.37 -9.15
CA TYR A 249 18.09 3.25 -9.44
C TYR A 249 18.96 3.23 -8.18
N THR A 250 18.45 3.66 -7.03
CA THR A 250 19.17 3.65 -5.75
C THR A 250 18.21 3.62 -4.57
N SER A 251 18.69 3.08 -3.46
CA SER A 251 17.98 3.07 -2.17
C SER A 251 18.68 3.93 -1.11
N SER A 252 19.64 4.77 -1.52
CA SER A 252 20.41 5.61 -0.59
C SER A 252 20.31 7.09 -0.98
N PRO A 253 19.98 7.98 -0.02
CA PRO A 253 19.62 7.74 1.39
C PRO A 253 18.22 7.18 1.60
N LEU A 254 17.41 7.10 0.55
CA LEU A 254 16.11 6.44 0.44
C LEU A 254 15.88 6.03 -1.02
N ASP A 255 14.81 5.31 -1.29
CA ASP A 255 14.50 4.83 -2.63
C ASP A 255 14.23 5.99 -3.60
N GLN A 256 15.05 6.10 -4.67
CA GLN A 256 14.96 7.17 -5.65
C GLN A 256 14.70 6.60 -7.04
N ASN A 257 13.89 7.34 -7.77
CA ASN A 257 13.32 6.93 -9.03
C ASN A 257 13.51 7.95 -10.13
N LEU A 258 13.56 7.46 -11.37
CA LEU A 258 13.50 8.27 -12.57
C LEU A 258 12.25 7.89 -13.37
N PHE A 259 11.48 8.87 -13.78
CA PHE A 259 10.46 8.70 -14.80
C PHE A 259 11.13 8.88 -16.18
N ASN A 260 10.90 7.94 -17.08
CA ASN A 260 11.46 7.93 -18.44
C ASN A 260 10.67 8.88 -19.36
N GLY A 261 10.85 10.17 -19.15
CA GLY A 261 10.16 11.20 -19.93
C GLY A 261 10.21 12.57 -19.27
N THR A 262 9.52 13.52 -19.88
CA THR A 262 9.40 14.90 -19.41
C THR A 262 8.35 15.01 -18.29
N TYR A 263 8.36 16.12 -17.56
CA TYR A 263 7.35 16.40 -16.53
C TYR A 263 5.93 16.48 -17.14
N GLU A 264 5.81 16.99 -18.36
CA GLU A 264 4.54 17.03 -19.10
C GLU A 264 4.00 15.62 -19.39
N GLN A 265 4.88 14.69 -19.79
CA GLN A 265 4.52 13.29 -20.00
C GLN A 265 4.13 12.59 -18.70
N LEU A 266 4.81 12.91 -17.58
CA LEU A 266 4.41 12.43 -16.26
C LEU A 266 3.02 12.93 -15.85
N ARG A 267 2.72 14.22 -16.11
CA ARG A 267 1.39 14.78 -15.90
C ARG A 267 0.34 14.11 -16.80
N LYS A 268 0.70 13.83 -18.05
CA LYS A 268 -0.18 13.11 -18.97
C LYS A 268 -0.49 11.71 -18.47
N LEU A 269 0.49 10.98 -17.94
CA LEU A 269 0.27 9.68 -17.30
C LEU A 269 -0.74 9.77 -16.12
N ALA A 270 -0.77 10.89 -15.41
CA ALA A 270 -1.72 11.16 -14.32
C ALA A 270 -3.10 11.67 -14.80
N LEU A 271 -3.26 12.00 -16.07
CA LEU A 271 -4.49 12.55 -16.65
C LEU A 271 -5.21 11.57 -17.58
N ASP A 272 -4.48 10.83 -18.37
CA ASP A 272 -5.04 10.03 -19.47
C ASP A 272 -5.73 8.77 -18.95
N LYS A 273 -6.91 8.50 -19.51
CA LYS A 273 -7.69 7.28 -19.26
C LYS A 273 -7.24 6.15 -20.18
#